data_a78ff2a1feeb6e47dcdc0a99f0de1d17
#
_entry.id   a78ff2a1feeb6e47dcdc0a99f0de1d17
#
_cell.length_a   1.000
_cell.length_b   1.000
_cell.length_c   1.000
_cell.angle_alpha   90.00
_cell.angle_beta   90.00
_cell.angle_gamma   90.00
#
_symmetry.space_group_name_H-M   'P 1'
#
loop_
_entity.id
_entity.type
_entity.pdbx_description
1 polymer ?
#
loop_
_entity_poly.entity_id
_entity_poly.type
_entity_poly.pdbx_seq_one_letter_code
_entity_poly.pdbx_strand_id
1 'polypeptide(L)'
;MFRLYSAQTAETIIRRMDASIRRVSARYRIPAPVLQAILFQEITQIDLFDLFADWLVQLNLLRLSLRGRLDEKLPRRRGLWNKLDSSTGYAQIFGRVGIRAINFALDRGLSTAEELSVPADRRLDADSPRDLRMIWKRLHREVSFNLEVAALNLLSAAEEKTGRIDFASYTPEELQQILTRYNGTSREISSYGKTAYAHVLRYTENEKTAV
;
A
#
# COMPACT_ATOMS: atom_id res chain seq x y z
N MET A 1 -9.55 -13.18 -16.76
CA MET A 1 -9.32 -11.83 -16.22
C MET A 1 -8.14 -11.24 -16.95
N PHE A 2 -8.30 -10.12 -17.66
CA PHE A 2 -7.23 -9.52 -18.46
C PHE A 2 -6.33 -8.70 -17.55
N ARG A 3 -5.14 -9.22 -17.26
CA ARG A 3 -4.10 -8.49 -16.54
C ARG A 3 -3.49 -7.43 -17.44
N LEU A 4 -3.26 -6.23 -16.93
CA LEU A 4 -2.70 -5.11 -17.68
C LEU A 4 -1.19 -5.21 -17.86
N TYR A 5 -0.50 -5.82 -16.92
CA TYR A 5 0.95 -5.90 -16.91
C TYR A 5 1.43 -7.35 -16.94
N SER A 6 2.36 -7.63 -17.85
CA SER A 6 3.11 -8.88 -17.86
C SER A 6 4.15 -8.90 -16.73
N ALA A 7 4.65 -10.07 -16.36
CA ALA A 7 5.76 -10.20 -15.42
C ALA A 7 6.99 -9.39 -15.85
N GLN A 8 7.31 -9.38 -17.16
CA GLN A 8 8.43 -8.61 -17.69
C GLN A 8 8.22 -7.09 -17.58
N THR A 9 6.98 -6.62 -17.75
CA THR A 9 6.64 -5.21 -17.56
C THR A 9 6.75 -4.83 -16.09
N ALA A 10 6.27 -5.68 -15.18
CA ALA A 10 6.39 -5.47 -13.73
C ALA A 10 7.86 -5.36 -13.30
N GLU A 11 8.73 -6.25 -13.79
CA GLU A 11 10.18 -6.18 -13.53
C GLU A 11 10.80 -4.88 -14.04
N THR A 12 10.36 -4.41 -15.20
CA THR A 12 10.86 -3.14 -15.77
C THR A 12 10.42 -1.95 -14.90
N ILE A 13 9.19 -1.94 -14.42
CA ILE A 13 8.67 -0.90 -13.53
C ILE A 13 9.46 -0.91 -12.21
N ILE A 14 9.65 -2.07 -11.59
CA ILE A 14 10.39 -2.21 -10.32
C ILE A 14 11.83 -1.73 -10.48
N ARG A 15 12.51 -2.08 -11.57
CA ARG A 15 13.87 -1.58 -11.85
C ARG A 15 13.92 -0.06 -11.98
N ARG A 16 12.94 0.58 -12.60
CA ARG A 16 12.84 2.04 -12.68
C ARG A 16 12.60 2.69 -11.31
N MET A 17 12.01 1.96 -10.38
CA MET A 17 11.75 2.41 -9.01
C MET A 17 12.87 2.07 -8.02
N ASP A 18 13.95 1.38 -8.44
CA ASP A 18 14.98 0.83 -7.55
C ASP A 18 15.53 1.86 -6.55
N ALA A 19 15.89 3.06 -7.00
CA ALA A 19 16.38 4.11 -6.12
C ALA A 19 15.35 4.52 -5.04
N SER A 20 14.07 4.56 -5.38
CA SER A 20 12.99 4.86 -4.43
C SER A 20 12.77 3.70 -3.46
N ILE A 21 12.82 2.47 -3.96
CA ILE A 21 12.70 1.25 -3.14
C ILE A 21 13.83 1.20 -2.11
N ARG A 22 15.08 1.39 -2.53
CA ARG A 22 16.25 1.40 -1.61
C ARG A 22 16.16 2.51 -0.56
N ARG A 23 15.71 3.70 -0.94
CA ARG A 23 15.50 4.81 0.00
C ARG A 23 14.46 4.47 1.06
N VAL A 24 13.31 3.95 0.68
CA VAL A 24 12.23 3.56 1.59
C VAL A 24 12.65 2.36 2.44
N SER A 25 13.32 1.38 1.85
CA SER A 25 13.93 0.23 2.52
C SER A 25 14.89 0.67 3.64
N ALA A 26 15.83 1.56 3.33
CA ALA A 26 16.79 2.06 4.31
C ALA A 26 16.10 2.87 5.43
N ARG A 27 15.12 3.72 5.06
CA ARG A 27 14.38 4.55 6.02
C ARG A 27 13.62 3.71 7.05
N TYR A 28 12.93 2.69 6.60
CA TYR A 28 12.04 1.88 7.44
C TYR A 28 12.63 0.53 7.86
N ARG A 29 13.91 0.26 7.49
CA ARG A 29 14.62 -1.00 7.77
C ARG A 29 13.85 -2.24 7.29
N ILE A 30 13.16 -2.11 6.15
CA ILE A 30 12.50 -3.22 5.48
C ILE A 30 13.43 -3.68 4.35
N PRO A 31 13.83 -4.97 4.25
CA PRO A 31 14.67 -5.42 3.15
C PRO A 31 14.07 -5.07 1.78
N ALA A 32 14.87 -4.54 0.87
CA ALA A 32 14.40 -4.16 -0.48
C ALA A 32 13.68 -5.31 -1.21
N PRO A 33 14.13 -6.58 -1.13
CA PRO A 33 13.42 -7.72 -1.68
C PRO A 33 11.96 -7.86 -1.22
N VAL A 34 11.64 -7.46 0.01
CA VAL A 34 10.25 -7.53 0.52
C VAL A 34 9.36 -6.51 -0.20
N LEU A 35 9.85 -5.27 -0.37
CA LEU A 35 9.13 -4.22 -1.11
C LEU A 35 9.00 -4.57 -2.59
N GLN A 36 10.06 -5.09 -3.21
CA GLN A 36 10.07 -5.54 -4.61
C GLN A 36 9.06 -6.69 -4.83
N ALA A 37 9.01 -7.63 -3.91
CA ALA A 37 8.10 -8.77 -3.98
C ALA A 37 6.63 -8.34 -3.95
N ILE A 38 6.28 -7.42 -3.03
CA ILE A 38 4.93 -6.87 -2.96
C ILE A 38 4.58 -6.11 -4.25
N LEU A 39 5.46 -5.21 -4.69
CA LEU A 39 5.22 -4.46 -5.93
C LEU A 39 5.03 -5.40 -7.12
N PHE A 40 5.85 -6.44 -7.25
CA PHE A 40 5.70 -7.43 -8.31
C PHE A 40 4.35 -8.12 -8.25
N GLN A 41 3.98 -8.61 -7.06
CA GLN A 41 2.70 -9.28 -6.84
C GLN A 41 1.53 -8.37 -7.19
N GLU A 42 1.52 -7.14 -6.72
CA GLU A 42 0.44 -6.18 -6.96
C GLU A 42 0.37 -5.76 -8.42
N ILE A 43 1.50 -5.34 -9.03
CA ILE A 43 1.53 -4.89 -10.44
C ILE A 43 1.03 -5.99 -11.38
N THR A 44 1.44 -7.24 -11.16
CA THR A 44 1.01 -8.36 -12.01
C THR A 44 -0.46 -8.75 -11.84
N GLN A 45 -1.13 -8.25 -10.81
CA GLN A 45 -2.56 -8.49 -10.55
C GLN A 45 -3.47 -7.36 -11.04
N ILE A 46 -2.93 -6.18 -11.37
CA ILE A 46 -3.72 -5.05 -11.89
C ILE A 46 -4.48 -5.46 -13.15
N ASP A 47 -5.78 -5.19 -13.16
CA ASP A 47 -6.65 -5.47 -14.29
C ASP A 47 -7.49 -4.25 -14.74
N LEU A 48 -8.32 -4.44 -15.76
CA LEU A 48 -9.21 -3.38 -16.26
C LEU A 48 -10.27 -2.95 -15.25
N PHE A 49 -10.66 -3.84 -14.34
CA PHE A 49 -11.64 -3.51 -13.31
C PHE A 49 -11.05 -2.56 -12.27
N ASP A 50 -9.77 -2.68 -11.95
CA ASP A 50 -9.07 -1.75 -11.06
C ASP A 50 -9.07 -0.34 -11.65
N LEU A 51 -8.75 -0.20 -12.95
CA LEU A 51 -8.80 1.11 -13.64
C LEU A 51 -10.21 1.71 -13.64
N PHE A 52 -11.23 0.88 -13.87
CA PHE A 52 -12.61 1.32 -13.81
C PHE A 52 -13.02 1.74 -12.39
N ALA A 53 -12.60 0.98 -11.37
CA ALA A 53 -12.84 1.32 -9.98
C ALA A 53 -12.18 2.66 -9.60
N ASP A 54 -10.94 2.89 -10.03
CA ASP A 54 -10.22 4.14 -9.81
C ASP A 54 -10.94 5.32 -10.48
N TRP A 55 -11.40 5.15 -11.72
CA TRP A 55 -12.18 6.18 -12.42
C TRP A 55 -13.48 6.52 -11.66
N LEU A 56 -14.21 5.51 -11.17
CA LEU A 56 -15.43 5.73 -10.38
C LEU A 56 -15.14 6.49 -9.08
N VAL A 57 -14.06 6.12 -8.37
CA VAL A 57 -13.65 6.81 -7.15
C VAL A 57 -13.31 8.28 -7.43
N GLN A 58 -12.54 8.56 -8.48
CA GLN A 58 -12.23 9.93 -8.89
C GLN A 58 -13.49 10.74 -9.16
N LEU A 59 -14.42 10.20 -9.94
CA LEU A 59 -15.68 10.86 -10.30
C LEU A 59 -16.53 11.14 -9.06
N ASN A 60 -16.65 10.19 -8.15
CA ASN A 60 -17.46 10.32 -6.94
C ASN A 60 -16.86 11.35 -5.97
N LEU A 61 -15.54 11.31 -5.77
CA LEU A 61 -14.84 12.29 -4.94
C LEU A 61 -14.92 13.71 -5.54
N LEU A 62 -14.87 13.83 -6.87
CA LEU A 62 -15.08 15.11 -7.54
C LEU A 62 -16.50 15.63 -7.34
N ARG A 63 -17.52 14.77 -7.52
CA ARG A 63 -18.93 15.13 -7.28
C ARG A 63 -19.18 15.62 -5.85
N LEU A 64 -18.59 14.94 -4.85
CA LEU A 64 -18.68 15.37 -3.46
C LEU A 64 -18.01 16.74 -3.23
N SER A 65 -16.85 16.94 -3.85
CA SER A 65 -16.13 18.21 -3.78
C SER A 65 -16.95 19.37 -4.36
N LEU A 66 -17.51 19.18 -5.55
CA LEU A 66 -18.33 20.20 -6.23
C LEU A 66 -19.62 20.52 -5.46
N ARG A 67 -20.14 19.58 -4.68
CA ARG A 67 -21.33 19.78 -3.82
C ARG A 67 -21.01 20.29 -2.43
N GLY A 68 -19.76 20.58 -2.10
CA GLY A 68 -19.35 21.00 -0.76
C GLY A 68 -19.54 19.94 0.34
N ARG A 69 -19.67 18.66 -0.03
CA ARG A 69 -20.03 17.56 0.89
C ARG A 69 -18.83 16.69 1.35
N LEU A 70 -17.61 17.20 1.23
CA LEU A 70 -16.41 16.45 1.65
C LEU A 70 -16.30 16.31 3.17
N ASP A 71 -16.96 17.16 3.94
CA ASP A 71 -16.94 17.12 5.40
C ASP A 71 -18.07 16.31 6.01
N GLU A 72 -18.98 15.80 5.18
CA GLU A 72 -20.07 14.94 5.65
C GLU A 72 -19.54 13.52 5.93
N LYS A 73 -19.86 12.98 7.11
CA LYS A 73 -19.64 11.57 7.39
C LYS A 73 -20.59 10.72 6.56
N LEU A 74 -20.03 9.95 5.65
CA LEU A 74 -20.81 9.14 4.74
C LEU A 74 -20.80 7.65 5.15
N PRO A 75 -21.90 6.91 4.90
CA PRO A 75 -21.97 5.48 5.25
C PRO A 75 -20.84 4.69 4.60
N ARG A 76 -20.23 3.75 5.35
CA ARG A 76 -19.13 2.90 4.85
C ARG A 76 -19.54 1.99 3.70
N ARG A 77 -20.77 1.46 3.75
CA ARG A 77 -21.30 0.57 2.71
C ARG A 77 -22.01 1.39 1.64
N ARG A 78 -21.44 1.39 0.45
CA ARG A 78 -21.98 2.05 -0.73
C ARG A 78 -21.98 1.05 -1.88
N GLY A 79 -23.00 1.07 -2.71
CA GLY A 79 -23.00 0.32 -3.96
C GLY A 79 -21.84 0.75 -4.86
N LEU A 80 -21.53 -0.08 -5.86
CA LEU A 80 -20.40 0.13 -6.78
C LEU A 80 -20.33 1.56 -7.32
N TRP A 81 -21.44 2.13 -7.75
CA TRP A 81 -21.55 3.48 -8.33
C TRP A 81 -21.27 4.65 -7.35
N ASN A 82 -21.25 4.36 -6.05
CA ASN A 82 -20.99 5.36 -5.01
C ASN A 82 -19.68 5.06 -4.25
N LYS A 83 -18.78 4.25 -4.83
CA LYS A 83 -17.47 3.94 -4.24
C LYS A 83 -16.67 5.22 -4.02
N LEU A 84 -16.06 5.35 -2.85
CA LEU A 84 -15.15 6.46 -2.49
C LEU A 84 -13.73 5.99 -2.22
N ASP A 85 -13.48 4.69 -2.40
CA ASP A 85 -12.18 4.08 -2.14
C ASP A 85 -11.97 2.87 -3.05
N SER A 86 -10.77 2.72 -3.56
CA SER A 86 -10.27 1.58 -4.31
C SER A 86 -8.81 1.35 -3.99
N SER A 87 -8.31 0.13 -4.22
CA SER A 87 -6.87 -0.09 -4.28
C SER A 87 -6.29 0.67 -5.47
N THR A 88 -5.17 1.36 -5.28
CA THR A 88 -4.61 2.20 -6.34
C THR A 88 -3.09 2.32 -6.25
N GLY A 89 -2.47 2.81 -7.32
CA GLY A 89 -1.02 2.88 -7.48
C GLY A 89 -0.38 1.50 -7.65
N TYR A 90 0.94 1.45 -7.73
CA TYR A 90 1.66 0.19 -7.97
C TYR A 90 1.61 -0.80 -6.79
N ALA A 91 1.46 -0.32 -5.57
CA ALA A 91 1.32 -1.15 -4.39
C ALA A 91 -0.14 -1.48 -4.02
N GLN A 92 -1.11 -1.10 -4.88
CA GLN A 92 -2.54 -1.41 -4.78
C GLN A 92 -3.12 -1.17 -3.38
N ILE A 93 -2.94 0.06 -2.86
CA ILE A 93 -3.37 0.42 -1.50
C ILE A 93 -4.71 1.16 -1.54
N PHE A 94 -5.66 0.70 -0.74
CA PHE A 94 -6.89 1.44 -0.47
C PHE A 94 -6.61 2.72 0.33
N GLY A 95 -7.29 3.81 0.04
CA GLY A 95 -7.15 5.07 0.78
C GLY A 95 -7.35 4.92 2.28
N ARG A 96 -8.35 4.11 2.70
CA ARG A 96 -8.58 3.79 4.12
C ARG A 96 -7.43 3.02 4.76
N VAL A 97 -6.81 2.11 4.02
CA VAL A 97 -5.62 1.37 4.49
C VAL A 97 -4.46 2.34 4.63
N GLY A 98 -4.25 3.20 3.63
CA GLY A 98 -3.22 4.24 3.67
C GLY A 98 -3.37 5.19 4.85
N ILE A 99 -4.60 5.66 5.13
CA ILE A 99 -4.87 6.51 6.31
C ILE A 99 -4.49 5.79 7.61
N ARG A 100 -4.86 4.51 7.75
CA ARG A 100 -4.52 3.73 8.95
C ARG A 100 -3.01 3.53 9.09
N ALA A 101 -2.31 3.22 8.00
CA ALA A 101 -0.86 3.06 7.97
C ALA A 101 -0.13 4.36 8.35
N ILE A 102 -0.61 5.51 7.83
CA ILE A 102 -0.08 6.83 8.17
C ILE A 102 -0.30 7.13 9.65
N ASN A 103 -1.53 6.96 10.16
CA ASN A 103 -1.83 7.18 11.57
C ASN A 103 -0.98 6.28 12.49
N PHE A 104 -0.81 5.01 12.11
CA PHE A 104 0.07 4.09 12.81
C PHE A 104 1.50 4.62 12.88
N ALA A 105 2.04 5.09 11.76
CA ALA A 105 3.40 5.62 11.70
C ALA A 105 3.59 6.87 12.58
N LEU A 106 2.61 7.77 12.57
CA LEU A 106 2.61 8.97 13.42
C LEU A 106 2.53 8.60 14.91
N ASP A 107 1.65 7.68 15.28
CA ASP A 107 1.47 7.22 16.67
C ASP A 107 2.74 6.52 17.21
N ARG A 108 3.53 5.89 16.33
CA ARG A 108 4.77 5.19 16.67
C ARG A 108 6.05 6.05 16.50
N GLY A 109 5.91 7.29 16.04
CA GLY A 109 7.07 8.15 15.76
C GLY A 109 7.97 7.62 14.63
N LEU A 110 7.44 6.79 13.74
CA LEU A 110 8.16 6.25 12.57
C LEU A 110 8.31 7.30 11.46
N SER A 111 7.46 8.31 11.46
CA SER A 111 7.50 9.44 10.56
C SER A 111 6.78 10.63 11.19
N THR A 112 6.97 11.83 10.64
CA THR A 112 6.27 13.05 11.07
C THR A 112 5.18 13.43 10.06
N ALA A 113 4.23 14.27 10.50
CA ALA A 113 3.19 14.80 9.64
C ALA A 113 3.77 15.63 8.49
N GLU A 114 4.85 16.37 8.75
CA GLU A 114 5.56 17.17 7.74
C GLU A 114 6.19 16.27 6.67
N GLU A 115 6.92 15.24 7.07
CA GLU A 115 7.54 14.28 6.15
C GLU A 115 6.51 13.58 5.25
N LEU A 116 5.35 13.21 5.81
CA LEU A 116 4.26 12.59 5.07
C LEU A 116 3.38 13.62 4.34
N SER A 117 3.62 14.93 4.55
CA SER A 117 2.81 16.03 4.02
C SER A 117 1.32 15.83 4.30
N VAL A 118 0.99 15.56 5.56
CA VAL A 118 -0.39 15.41 6.08
C VAL A 118 -0.65 16.44 7.18
N PRO A 119 -1.93 16.73 7.53
CA PRO A 119 -2.24 17.64 8.62
C PRO A 119 -1.57 17.24 9.94
N ALA A 120 -0.88 18.19 10.60
CA ALA A 120 -0.21 17.96 11.89
C ALA A 120 -1.13 18.24 13.09
N ASP A 121 -2.18 19.01 12.88
CA ASP A 121 -3.11 19.50 13.89
C ASP A 121 -4.20 18.49 14.26
N ARG A 122 -4.33 17.41 13.50
CA ARG A 122 -5.35 16.38 13.70
C ARG A 122 -4.96 15.03 13.13
N ARG A 123 -5.55 13.98 13.70
CA ARG A 123 -5.48 12.64 13.15
C ARG A 123 -6.34 12.52 11.88
N LEU A 124 -5.88 11.76 10.88
CA LEU A 124 -6.65 11.47 9.69
C LEU A 124 -7.83 10.54 10.00
N ASP A 125 -8.99 10.82 9.42
CA ASP A 125 -10.21 10.01 9.58
C ASP A 125 -10.46 9.18 8.29
N ALA A 126 -10.39 7.86 8.42
CA ALA A 126 -10.62 6.93 7.31
C ALA A 126 -12.09 6.92 6.80
N ASP A 127 -13.02 7.53 7.52
CA ASP A 127 -14.41 7.69 7.13
C ASP A 127 -14.73 9.10 6.63
N SER A 128 -13.77 10.02 6.68
CA SER A 128 -13.87 11.38 6.12
C SER A 128 -13.63 11.36 4.61
N PRO A 129 -14.60 11.78 3.77
CA PRO A 129 -14.36 11.91 2.33
C PRO A 129 -13.24 12.89 1.98
N ARG A 130 -13.01 13.92 2.80
CA ARG A 130 -11.91 14.88 2.63
C ARG A 130 -10.57 14.19 2.76
N ASP A 131 -10.36 13.41 3.82
CA ASP A 131 -9.11 12.70 4.06
C ASP A 131 -8.90 11.58 3.05
N LEU A 132 -9.96 10.82 2.75
CA LEU A 132 -9.94 9.82 1.69
C LEU A 132 -9.52 10.42 0.35
N ARG A 133 -10.11 11.56 -0.04
CA ARG A 133 -9.75 12.24 -1.30
C ARG A 133 -8.29 12.65 -1.31
N MET A 134 -7.80 13.22 -0.23
CA MET A 134 -6.41 13.68 -0.11
C MET A 134 -5.45 12.51 -0.25
N ILE A 135 -5.62 11.46 0.55
CA ILE A 135 -4.70 10.30 0.59
C ILE A 135 -4.85 9.45 -0.67
N TRP A 136 -6.08 9.12 -1.09
CA TRP A 136 -6.30 8.30 -2.29
C TRP A 136 -5.71 8.96 -3.55
N LYS A 137 -5.91 10.29 -3.72
CA LYS A 137 -5.35 11.02 -4.86
C LYS A 137 -3.82 10.96 -4.89
N ARG A 138 -3.17 11.05 -3.74
CA ARG A 138 -1.71 10.94 -3.62
C ARG A 138 -1.24 9.51 -3.89
N LEU A 139 -1.90 8.51 -3.33
CA LEU A 139 -1.61 7.10 -3.62
C LEU A 139 -1.71 6.79 -5.12
N HIS A 140 -2.69 7.41 -5.81
CA HIS A 140 -2.91 7.21 -7.24
C HIS A 140 -1.86 7.90 -8.12
N ARG A 141 -1.36 9.09 -7.72
CA ARG A 141 -0.53 9.95 -8.58
C ARG A 141 0.95 9.98 -8.22
N GLU A 142 1.29 9.78 -6.95
CA GLU A 142 2.63 9.95 -6.43
C GLU A 142 3.25 8.59 -6.12
N VAL A 143 4.07 8.08 -7.05
CA VAL A 143 4.71 6.75 -6.92
C VAL A 143 5.53 6.64 -5.63
N SER A 144 6.27 7.68 -5.26
CA SER A 144 7.08 7.69 -4.02
C SER A 144 6.20 7.61 -2.77
N PHE A 145 5.08 8.34 -2.75
CA PHE A 145 4.13 8.28 -1.64
C PHE A 145 3.42 6.93 -1.55
N ASN A 146 3.02 6.36 -2.70
CA ASN A 146 2.42 5.02 -2.74
C ASN A 146 3.36 3.97 -2.16
N LEU A 147 4.65 4.00 -2.53
CA LEU A 147 5.67 3.09 -2.01
C LEU A 147 5.93 3.32 -0.51
N GLU A 148 5.98 4.57 -0.06
CA GLU A 148 6.17 4.90 1.35
C GLU A 148 5.02 4.38 2.21
N VAL A 149 3.77 4.62 1.78
CA VAL A 149 2.59 4.11 2.48
C VAL A 149 2.52 2.57 2.44
N ALA A 150 3.04 1.92 1.38
CA ALA A 150 3.17 0.47 1.33
C ALA A 150 4.10 -0.05 2.44
N ALA A 151 5.25 0.62 2.64
CA ALA A 151 6.16 0.28 3.72
C ALA A 151 5.51 0.47 5.11
N LEU A 152 4.79 1.57 5.32
CA LEU A 152 4.07 1.82 6.57
C LEU A 152 2.96 0.77 6.82
N ASN A 153 2.25 0.35 5.78
CA ASN A 153 1.25 -0.73 5.89
C ASN A 153 1.91 -2.07 6.26
N LEU A 154 3.10 -2.36 5.73
CA LEU A 154 3.88 -3.54 6.11
C LEU A 154 4.31 -3.50 7.57
N LEU A 155 4.81 -2.36 8.06
CA LEU A 155 5.18 -2.20 9.47
C LEU A 155 3.97 -2.38 10.39
N SER A 156 2.82 -1.80 10.03
CA SER A 156 1.56 -2.00 10.75
C SER A 156 1.13 -3.46 10.76
N ALA A 157 1.25 -4.15 9.61
CA ALA A 157 0.96 -5.58 9.51
C ALA A 157 1.92 -6.44 10.35
N ALA A 158 3.20 -6.07 10.38
CA ALA A 158 4.23 -6.73 11.15
C ALA A 158 3.94 -6.64 12.65
N GLU A 159 3.65 -5.43 13.15
CA GLU A 159 3.31 -5.25 14.55
C GLU A 159 2.03 -5.98 14.95
N GLU A 160 1.00 -5.94 14.10
CA GLU A 160 -0.26 -6.66 14.36
C GLU A 160 -0.05 -8.18 14.46
N LYS A 161 0.84 -8.75 13.63
CA LYS A 161 1.05 -10.21 13.59
C LYS A 161 2.07 -10.71 14.58
N THR A 162 3.12 -9.93 14.88
CA THR A 162 4.28 -10.41 15.63
C THR A 162 4.59 -9.58 16.88
N GLY A 163 3.91 -8.47 17.09
CA GLY A 163 4.19 -7.52 18.17
C GLY A 163 5.49 -6.71 18.02
N ARG A 164 6.18 -6.83 16.87
CA ARG A 164 7.44 -6.15 16.58
C ARG A 164 7.52 -5.67 15.12
N ILE A 165 8.48 -4.78 14.82
CA ILE A 165 8.69 -4.21 13.47
C ILE A 165 10.11 -4.43 12.96
N ASP A 166 10.81 -5.46 13.42
CA ASP A 166 12.19 -5.78 13.03
C ASP A 166 12.23 -6.85 11.94
N PHE A 167 12.31 -6.43 10.68
CA PHE A 167 12.34 -7.31 9.51
C PHE A 167 13.58 -8.21 9.41
N ALA A 168 14.67 -7.90 10.14
CA ALA A 168 15.87 -8.74 10.15
C ALA A 168 15.70 -10.02 10.99
N SER A 169 14.72 -10.04 11.88
CA SER A 169 14.52 -11.13 12.85
C SER A 169 13.34 -12.06 12.57
N TYR A 170 12.60 -11.85 11.47
CA TYR A 170 11.42 -12.68 11.17
C TYR A 170 11.79 -14.03 10.60
N THR A 171 11.11 -15.06 11.11
CA THR A 171 11.11 -16.40 10.51
C THR A 171 10.37 -16.38 9.15
N PRO A 172 10.59 -17.37 8.29
CA PRO A 172 9.84 -17.52 7.06
C PRO A 172 8.31 -17.52 7.25
N GLU A 173 7.84 -18.15 8.31
CA GLU A 173 6.41 -18.23 8.61
C GLU A 173 5.84 -16.85 9.04
N GLU A 174 6.53 -16.15 9.93
CA GLU A 174 6.14 -14.81 10.35
C GLU A 174 6.08 -13.85 9.17
N LEU A 175 7.08 -13.90 8.26
CA LEU A 175 7.08 -13.04 7.08
C LEU A 175 5.90 -13.38 6.15
N GLN A 176 5.55 -14.65 5.96
CA GLN A 176 4.36 -15.05 5.20
C GLN A 176 3.06 -14.55 5.87
N GLN A 177 2.97 -14.55 7.19
CA GLN A 177 1.83 -14.01 7.93
C GLN A 177 1.72 -12.48 7.76
N ILE A 178 2.84 -11.76 7.82
CA ILE A 178 2.90 -10.31 7.57
C ILE A 178 2.44 -9.99 6.15
N LEU A 179 2.96 -10.70 5.15
CA LEU A 179 2.58 -10.54 3.74
C LEU A 179 1.09 -10.87 3.52
N THR A 180 0.58 -11.90 4.18
CA THR A 180 -0.86 -12.22 4.18
C THR A 180 -1.69 -11.05 4.72
N ARG A 181 -1.24 -10.45 5.83
CA ARG A 181 -1.93 -9.33 6.48
C ARG A 181 -1.87 -8.05 5.65
N TYR A 182 -0.80 -7.85 4.88
CA TYR A 182 -0.70 -6.73 3.93
C TYR A 182 -1.89 -6.69 2.97
N ASN A 183 -2.26 -7.84 2.40
CA ASN A 183 -3.35 -7.95 1.42
C ASN A 183 -4.75 -8.12 2.04
N GLY A 184 -4.87 -8.45 3.32
CA GLY A 184 -6.18 -8.72 3.92
C GLY A 184 -6.17 -9.02 5.40
N THR A 185 -7.28 -9.61 5.88
CA THR A 185 -7.52 -9.87 7.30
C THR A 185 -7.49 -11.35 7.66
N SER A 186 -6.96 -12.22 6.80
CA SER A 186 -6.88 -13.65 7.08
C SER A 186 -6.07 -13.94 8.35
N ARG A 187 -6.54 -14.91 9.14
CA ARG A 187 -5.82 -15.41 10.31
C ARG A 187 -4.75 -16.44 9.91
N GLU A 188 -5.03 -17.20 8.86
CA GLU A 188 -4.12 -18.23 8.32
C GLU A 188 -3.29 -17.65 7.15
N ILE A 189 -2.14 -18.26 6.90
CA ILE A 189 -1.28 -17.87 5.77
C ILE A 189 -2.03 -18.14 4.46
N SER A 190 -2.32 -17.06 3.75
CA SER A 190 -3.04 -17.10 2.47
C SER A 190 -2.14 -17.52 1.31
N SER A 191 -2.77 -17.86 0.17
CA SER A 191 -2.04 -18.08 -1.08
C SER A 191 -1.25 -16.84 -1.50
N TYR A 192 -1.80 -15.63 -1.27
CA TYR A 192 -1.09 -14.38 -1.50
C TYR A 192 0.20 -14.31 -0.69
N GLY A 193 0.15 -14.54 0.64
CA GLY A 193 1.34 -14.48 1.50
C GLY A 193 2.42 -15.48 1.08
N LYS A 194 2.03 -16.70 0.69
CA LYS A 194 2.96 -17.72 0.18
C LYS A 194 3.62 -17.29 -1.13
N THR A 195 2.84 -16.78 -2.08
CA THR A 195 3.35 -16.34 -3.38
C THR A 195 4.26 -15.12 -3.24
N ALA A 196 3.85 -14.12 -2.46
CA ALA A 196 4.67 -12.95 -2.19
C ALA A 196 6.01 -13.34 -1.51
N TYR A 197 5.99 -14.29 -0.57
CA TYR A 197 7.22 -14.80 0.04
C TYR A 197 8.14 -15.50 -0.98
N ALA A 198 7.60 -16.28 -1.90
CA ALA A 198 8.40 -16.87 -2.98
C ALA A 198 9.10 -15.78 -3.83
N HIS A 199 8.43 -14.67 -4.08
CA HIS A 199 9.05 -13.52 -4.73
C HIS A 199 10.12 -12.85 -3.87
N VAL A 200 9.95 -12.77 -2.55
CA VAL A 200 11.02 -12.28 -1.65
C VAL A 200 12.29 -13.11 -1.81
N LEU A 201 12.17 -14.44 -1.78
CA LEU A 201 13.32 -15.33 -1.96
C LEU A 201 14.02 -15.08 -3.30
N ARG A 202 13.25 -14.99 -4.39
CA ARG A 202 13.78 -14.71 -5.73
C ARG A 202 14.56 -13.39 -5.80
N TYR A 203 14.02 -12.30 -5.24
CA TYR A 203 14.70 -11.00 -5.23
C TYR A 203 15.94 -11.01 -4.34
N THR A 204 15.91 -11.74 -3.22
CA THR A 204 17.06 -11.91 -2.33
C THR A 204 18.22 -12.65 -3.03
N GLU A 205 17.92 -13.67 -3.84
CA GLU A 205 18.92 -14.37 -4.63
C GLU A 205 19.53 -13.46 -5.72
N ASN A 206 18.69 -12.67 -6.40
CA ASN A 206 19.17 -11.73 -7.42
C ASN A 206 20.10 -10.65 -6.83
N GLU A 207 19.84 -10.16 -5.62
CA GLU A 207 20.76 -9.20 -4.97
C GLU A 207 22.13 -9.82 -4.68
N LYS A 208 22.19 -11.10 -4.27
CA LYS A 208 23.48 -11.80 -4.01
C LYS A 208 24.31 -12.04 -5.26
N THR A 209 23.65 -12.19 -6.41
CA THR A 209 24.33 -12.44 -7.70
C THR A 209 24.76 -11.15 -8.41
N ALA A 210 24.31 -9.98 -7.95
CA ALA A 210 24.64 -8.68 -8.52
C ALA A 210 25.84 -7.99 -7.84
N VAL A 211 26.38 -8.58 -6.76
CA VAL A 211 27.58 -8.16 -6.04
C VAL A 211 28.78 -8.97 -6.51
#